data_a40b3af223321220b9051f1754ee16c1
#
_entry.id   a40b3af223321220b9051f1754ee16c1
#
_cell.length_a   1.000
_cell.length_b   1.000
_cell.length_c   1.000
_cell.angle_alpha   90.00
_cell.angle_beta   90.00
_cell.angle_gamma   90.00
#
_symmetry.space_group_name_H-M   'P 1'
#
loop_
_entity.id
_entity.type
_entity.pdbx_description
1 polymer ?
#
loop_
_entity_poly.entity_id
_entity_poly.type
_entity_poly.pdbx_seq_one_letter_code
_entity_poly.pdbx_strand_id
1 'polypeptide(L)'
;MKSSIQDKNRLVNSVFGKVYKKYDLMNDIMSLGVHRIWKNKLIDWMNPQMNETLIDVASGTGDIAKLFSKRHNHFVKISCVEPNNKMYNIGKMNLEKYKNIKWFKAKAEKLPFKDNSYNFYTISYGIRNVSDINLSLREAYRVLKPGGRFMCLEFSKVNNEIINLFYQQYSKLIPFVGKLVAGSSEPYNYLIKSIDEFYTQNELVNLMEKNGFS
;
A
#
# COMPACT_ATOMS: atom_id res chain seq x y z
N MET A 1 13.21 8.32 -20.40
CA MET A 1 12.41 7.37 -19.59
C MET A 1 13.16 6.75 -18.40
N LYS A 2 14.36 6.18 -18.54
CA LYS A 2 15.10 5.58 -17.40
C LYS A 2 15.48 6.58 -16.28
N SER A 3 15.84 7.82 -16.61
CA SER A 3 16.17 8.86 -15.61
C SER A 3 14.97 9.21 -14.72
N SER A 4 13.76 9.33 -15.29
CA SER A 4 12.56 9.66 -14.54
C SER A 4 12.13 8.58 -13.53
N ILE A 5 12.35 7.31 -13.86
CA ILE A 5 12.05 6.17 -12.95
C ILE A 5 13.04 6.13 -11.79
N GLN A 6 14.33 6.39 -12.04
CA GLN A 6 15.34 6.44 -10.98
C GLN A 6 15.08 7.61 -10.03
N ASP A 7 14.67 8.76 -10.55
CA ASP A 7 14.36 9.94 -9.75
C ASP A 7 13.11 9.73 -8.90
N LYS A 8 12.06 9.09 -9.45
CA LYS A 8 10.87 8.70 -8.68
C LYS A 8 11.26 7.77 -7.51
N ASN A 9 12.07 6.74 -7.78
CA ASN A 9 12.50 5.79 -6.73
C ASN A 9 13.32 6.48 -5.63
N ARG A 10 14.21 7.41 -5.98
CA ARG A 10 14.99 8.18 -5.00
C ARG A 10 14.09 9.05 -4.15
N LEU A 11 13.14 9.74 -4.77
CA LEU A 11 12.18 10.60 -4.08
C LEU A 11 11.30 9.78 -3.11
N VAL A 12 10.71 8.68 -3.59
CA VAL A 12 9.91 7.76 -2.76
C VAL A 12 10.72 7.28 -1.55
N ASN A 13 11.93 6.78 -1.76
CA ASN A 13 12.79 6.31 -0.67
C ASN A 13 13.16 7.42 0.32
N SER A 14 13.43 8.64 -0.16
CA SER A 14 13.72 9.79 0.70
C SER A 14 12.51 10.17 1.56
N VAL A 15 11.33 10.30 0.94
CA VAL A 15 10.09 10.66 1.63
C VAL A 15 9.75 9.64 2.71
N PHE A 16 9.66 8.36 2.35
CA PHE A 16 9.35 7.30 3.32
C PHE A 16 10.45 7.11 4.36
N GLY A 17 11.71 7.34 3.99
CA GLY A 17 12.83 7.34 4.92
C GLY A 17 12.81 8.45 5.96
N LYS A 18 12.06 9.55 5.74
CA LYS A 18 11.86 10.64 6.70
C LYS A 18 10.65 10.42 7.61
N VAL A 19 9.57 9.85 7.07
CA VAL A 19 8.28 9.74 7.79
C VAL A 19 7.99 8.38 8.41
N TYR A 20 8.87 7.40 8.28
CA TYR A 20 8.61 6.03 8.71
C TYR A 20 8.11 5.90 10.17
N LYS A 21 8.57 6.76 11.08
CA LYS A 21 8.12 6.80 12.49
C LYS A 21 6.74 7.43 12.68
N LYS A 22 6.31 8.26 11.73
CA LYS A 22 5.05 9.03 11.78
C LYS A 22 4.12 8.69 10.61
N TYR A 23 4.36 7.54 9.95
CA TYR A 23 3.62 7.16 8.74
C TYR A 23 2.12 7.03 9.01
N ASP A 24 1.74 6.39 10.12
CA ASP A 24 0.32 6.28 10.50
C ASP A 24 -0.29 7.64 10.81
N LEU A 25 0.46 8.52 11.48
CA LEU A 25 0.01 9.89 11.74
C LEU A 25 -0.18 10.67 10.44
N MET A 26 0.69 10.47 9.45
CA MET A 26 0.52 11.07 8.12
C MET A 26 -0.78 10.60 7.45
N ASN A 27 -1.06 9.30 7.50
CA ASN A 27 -2.31 8.75 6.97
C ASN A 27 -3.54 9.21 7.78
N ASP A 28 -3.43 9.35 9.11
CA ASP A 28 -4.49 9.92 9.94
C ASP A 28 -4.82 11.36 9.52
N ILE A 29 -3.81 12.21 9.35
CA ILE A 29 -3.99 13.59 8.88
C ILE A 29 -4.61 13.59 7.47
N MET A 30 -4.11 12.77 6.54
CA MET A 30 -4.61 12.72 5.16
C MET A 30 -6.07 12.28 5.04
N SER A 31 -6.52 11.39 5.90
CA SER A 31 -7.83 10.74 5.82
C SER A 31 -8.75 11.09 6.99
N LEU A 32 -8.37 12.02 7.89
CA LEU A 32 -9.07 12.27 9.16
C LEU A 32 -9.30 10.97 9.96
N GLY A 33 -8.32 10.05 9.91
CA GLY A 33 -8.38 8.75 10.58
C GLY A 33 -9.23 7.68 9.88
N VAL A 34 -9.97 8.02 8.82
CA VAL A 34 -10.88 7.08 8.11
C VAL A 34 -10.11 5.92 7.48
N HIS A 35 -8.84 6.07 7.13
CA HIS A 35 -8.02 4.99 6.60
C HIS A 35 -8.00 3.74 7.50
N ARG A 36 -8.17 3.91 8.81
CA ARG A 36 -8.25 2.79 9.78
C ARG A 36 -9.50 1.95 9.58
N ILE A 37 -10.63 2.61 9.28
CA ILE A 37 -11.90 1.94 8.95
C ILE A 37 -11.75 1.19 7.62
N TRP A 38 -11.15 1.83 6.61
CA TRP A 38 -10.93 1.20 5.30
C TRP A 38 -10.02 -0.03 5.38
N LYS A 39 -8.94 0.03 6.17
CA LYS A 39 -8.07 -1.14 6.43
C LYS A 39 -8.87 -2.29 7.07
N ASN A 40 -9.72 -2.01 8.04
CA ASN A 40 -10.56 -3.04 8.65
C ASN A 40 -11.56 -3.65 7.65
N LYS A 41 -12.24 -2.82 6.84
CA LYS A 41 -13.13 -3.30 5.78
C LYS A 41 -12.41 -4.16 4.75
N LEU A 42 -11.19 -3.78 4.35
CA LEU A 42 -10.35 -4.59 3.46
C LEU A 42 -10.13 -6.00 4.04
N ILE A 43 -9.82 -6.11 5.33
CA ILE A 43 -9.65 -7.39 6.02
C ILE A 43 -10.97 -8.18 6.07
N ASP A 44 -12.09 -7.51 6.37
CA ASP A 44 -13.41 -8.15 6.40
C ASP A 44 -13.79 -8.77 5.06
N TRP A 45 -13.49 -8.09 3.95
CA TRP A 45 -13.77 -8.59 2.59
C TRP A 45 -12.90 -9.77 2.18
N MET A 46 -11.70 -9.90 2.73
CA MET A 46 -10.85 -11.06 2.45
C MET A 46 -11.43 -12.36 3.00
N ASN A 47 -11.99 -12.35 4.22
CA ASN A 47 -12.62 -13.50 4.88
C ASN A 47 -11.93 -14.86 4.56
N PRO A 48 -10.64 -15.04 4.91
CA PRO A 48 -9.86 -16.19 4.49
C PRO A 48 -10.32 -17.47 5.19
N GLN A 49 -10.19 -18.57 4.46
CA GLN A 49 -10.40 -19.91 4.98
C GLN A 49 -9.09 -20.50 5.56
N MET A 50 -9.20 -21.61 6.27
CA MET A 50 -8.02 -22.31 6.80
C MET A 50 -7.05 -22.69 5.66
N ASN A 51 -5.74 -22.55 5.92
CA ASN A 51 -4.65 -22.83 4.99
C ASN A 51 -4.51 -21.88 3.79
N GLU A 52 -5.32 -20.83 3.69
CA GLU A 52 -5.09 -19.78 2.70
C GLU A 52 -3.87 -18.93 3.06
N THR A 53 -3.31 -18.27 2.07
CA THR A 53 -2.07 -17.51 2.15
C THR A 53 -2.27 -16.09 1.68
N LEU A 54 -1.66 -15.13 2.39
CA LEU A 54 -1.64 -13.72 2.03
C LEU A 54 -0.22 -13.28 1.65
N ILE A 55 -0.10 -12.54 0.55
CA ILE A 55 1.04 -11.66 0.29
C ILE A 55 0.61 -10.20 0.46
N ASP A 56 1.27 -9.48 1.34
CA ASP A 56 1.08 -8.04 1.55
C ASP A 56 2.29 -7.30 0.96
N VAL A 57 2.07 -6.54 -0.11
CA VAL A 57 3.12 -5.88 -0.90
C VAL A 57 3.12 -4.39 -0.64
N ALA A 58 4.31 -3.80 -0.57
CA ALA A 58 4.54 -2.49 0.01
C ALA A 58 3.98 -2.42 1.44
N SER A 59 4.32 -3.45 2.24
CA SER A 59 3.77 -3.66 3.58
C SER A 59 4.07 -2.52 4.56
N GLY A 60 5.04 -1.68 4.27
CA GLY A 60 5.45 -0.59 5.15
C GLY A 60 5.88 -1.10 6.53
N THR A 61 5.17 -0.67 7.55
CA THR A 61 5.40 -1.12 8.95
C THR A 61 4.59 -2.36 9.34
N GLY A 62 3.83 -2.95 8.40
CA GLY A 62 3.14 -4.22 8.57
C GLY A 62 1.71 -4.14 9.11
N ASP A 63 1.04 -3.02 8.96
CA ASP A 63 -0.30 -2.79 9.51
C ASP A 63 -1.34 -3.79 9.01
N ILE A 64 -1.41 -4.01 7.69
CA ILE A 64 -2.35 -4.95 7.08
C ILE A 64 -2.07 -6.36 7.57
N ALA A 65 -0.81 -6.78 7.52
CA ALA A 65 -0.39 -8.10 8.00
C ALA A 65 -0.74 -8.32 9.48
N LYS A 66 -0.57 -7.28 10.32
CA LYS A 66 -0.94 -7.31 11.75
C LYS A 66 -2.44 -7.44 11.95
N LEU A 67 -3.23 -6.62 11.27
CA LEU A 67 -4.69 -6.64 11.35
C LEU A 67 -5.22 -8.01 10.89
N PHE A 68 -4.74 -8.48 9.75
CA PHE A 68 -5.12 -9.77 9.19
C PHE A 68 -4.77 -10.93 10.12
N SER A 69 -3.54 -10.97 10.64
CA SER A 69 -3.10 -12.01 11.56
C SER A 69 -3.93 -12.03 12.86
N LYS A 70 -4.26 -10.86 13.41
CA LYS A 70 -5.10 -10.77 14.61
C LYS A 70 -6.55 -11.22 14.35
N ARG A 71 -7.12 -10.83 13.22
CA ARG A 71 -8.51 -11.15 12.87
C ARG A 71 -8.72 -12.66 12.67
N HIS A 72 -7.71 -13.36 12.18
CA HIS A 72 -7.76 -14.76 11.79
C HIS A 72 -6.94 -15.68 12.69
N ASN A 73 -6.78 -15.31 13.99
CA ASN A 73 -6.16 -16.14 15.03
C ASN A 73 -4.82 -16.78 14.61
N HIS A 74 -4.05 -16.09 13.76
CA HIS A 74 -2.72 -16.51 13.29
C HIS A 74 -2.65 -17.79 12.42
N PHE A 75 -3.78 -18.33 11.94
CA PHE A 75 -3.81 -19.54 11.11
C PHE A 75 -3.29 -19.33 9.68
N VAL A 76 -3.39 -18.11 9.16
CA VAL A 76 -3.02 -17.80 7.78
C VAL A 76 -1.54 -17.41 7.71
N LYS A 77 -0.80 -18.01 6.76
CA LYS A 77 0.60 -17.63 6.48
C LYS A 77 0.63 -16.32 5.69
N ILE A 78 1.44 -15.37 6.15
CA ILE A 78 1.55 -14.04 5.57
C ILE A 78 2.98 -13.78 5.13
N SER A 79 3.15 -13.33 3.89
CA SER A 79 4.41 -12.83 3.35
C SER A 79 4.34 -11.33 3.18
N CYS A 80 5.10 -10.58 3.98
CA CYS A 80 5.25 -9.14 3.85
C CYS A 80 6.40 -8.81 2.89
N VAL A 81 6.15 -7.97 1.90
CA VAL A 81 7.16 -7.52 0.93
C VAL A 81 7.33 -6.01 1.04
N GLU A 82 8.55 -5.56 1.36
CA GLU A 82 8.85 -4.13 1.52
C GLU A 82 10.24 -3.79 0.96
N PRO A 83 10.35 -2.88 -0.04
CA PRO A 83 11.63 -2.50 -0.62
C PRO A 83 12.44 -1.51 0.23
N ASN A 84 11.78 -0.69 1.06
CA ASN A 84 12.45 0.32 1.88
C ASN A 84 13.07 -0.29 3.12
N ASN A 85 14.39 -0.17 3.29
CA ASN A 85 15.13 -0.77 4.39
C ASN A 85 14.62 -0.35 5.79
N LYS A 86 14.30 0.92 5.97
CA LYS A 86 13.86 1.45 7.28
C LYS A 86 12.49 0.90 7.65
N MET A 87 11.54 0.93 6.70
CA MET A 87 10.20 0.37 6.91
C MET A 87 10.24 -1.14 7.13
N TYR A 88 10.99 -1.88 6.29
CA TYR A 88 11.22 -3.31 6.44
C TYR A 88 11.70 -3.68 7.85
N ASN A 89 12.75 -3.01 8.34
CA ASN A 89 13.33 -3.31 9.64
C ASN A 89 12.34 -3.04 10.78
N ILE A 90 11.60 -1.93 10.72
CA ILE A 90 10.58 -1.59 11.71
C ILE A 90 9.42 -2.56 11.67
N GLY A 91 8.91 -2.86 10.47
CA GLY A 91 7.82 -3.82 10.32
C GLY A 91 8.20 -5.20 10.88
N LYS A 92 9.40 -5.68 10.55
CA LYS A 92 9.93 -6.94 11.06
C LYS A 92 10.05 -6.93 12.60
N MET A 93 10.54 -5.85 13.18
CA MET A 93 10.65 -5.69 14.64
C MET A 93 9.25 -5.62 15.29
N ASN A 94 8.34 -4.82 14.76
CA ASN A 94 6.99 -4.66 15.30
C ASN A 94 6.18 -5.96 15.30
N LEU A 95 6.46 -6.85 14.33
CA LEU A 95 5.72 -8.09 14.12
C LEU A 95 6.52 -9.36 14.47
N GLU A 96 7.63 -9.23 15.18
CA GLU A 96 8.51 -10.35 15.54
C GLU A 96 7.78 -11.47 16.29
N LYS A 97 6.81 -11.12 17.12
CA LYS A 97 5.99 -12.08 17.87
C LYS A 97 5.00 -12.89 17.02
N TYR A 98 4.72 -12.45 15.79
CA TYR A 98 3.79 -13.12 14.88
C TYR A 98 4.52 -14.17 14.05
N LYS A 99 4.53 -15.42 14.50
CA LYS A 99 5.30 -16.52 13.87
C LYS A 99 4.76 -16.93 12.48
N ASN A 100 3.54 -16.54 12.15
CA ASN A 100 2.90 -16.76 10.84
C ASN A 100 3.26 -15.70 9.81
N ILE A 101 4.03 -14.65 10.15
CA ILE A 101 4.44 -13.55 9.26
C ILE A 101 5.92 -13.69 8.90
N LYS A 102 6.20 -13.70 7.58
CA LYS A 102 7.57 -13.69 7.04
C LYS A 102 7.81 -12.41 6.25
N TRP A 103 9.03 -11.88 6.30
CA TRP A 103 9.41 -10.63 5.65
C TRP A 103 10.39 -10.88 4.51
N PHE A 104 10.14 -10.23 3.37
CA PHE A 104 10.95 -10.29 2.16
C PHE A 104 11.27 -8.88 1.67
N LYS A 105 12.54 -8.66 1.31
CA LYS A 105 12.98 -7.39 0.77
C LYS A 105 12.95 -7.47 -0.74
N ALA A 106 11.85 -7.00 -1.35
CA ALA A 106 11.66 -7.00 -2.80
C ALA A 106 10.76 -5.83 -3.22
N LYS A 107 10.69 -5.58 -4.53
CA LYS A 107 9.77 -4.62 -5.15
C LYS A 107 8.55 -5.36 -5.67
N ALA A 108 7.42 -4.63 -5.81
CA ALA A 108 6.19 -5.15 -6.41
C ALA A 108 6.38 -5.64 -7.86
N GLU A 109 7.33 -5.03 -8.58
CA GLU A 109 7.66 -5.35 -9.98
C GLU A 109 8.49 -6.64 -10.15
N LYS A 110 9.00 -7.22 -9.05
CA LYS A 110 9.78 -8.48 -9.08
C LYS A 110 9.68 -9.18 -7.73
N LEU A 111 8.74 -10.09 -7.63
CA LEU A 111 8.45 -10.83 -6.41
C LEU A 111 9.22 -12.15 -6.37
N PRO A 112 9.89 -12.48 -5.23
CA PRO A 112 10.71 -13.68 -5.10
C PRO A 112 9.87 -14.93 -4.78
N PHE A 113 8.73 -15.10 -5.45
CA PHE A 113 7.81 -16.20 -5.23
C PHE A 113 7.48 -16.91 -6.53
N LYS A 114 7.09 -18.18 -6.40
CA LYS A 114 6.61 -18.99 -7.51
C LYS A 114 5.22 -18.53 -7.96
N ASP A 115 4.85 -18.87 -9.17
CA ASP A 115 3.51 -18.67 -9.70
C ASP A 115 2.47 -19.40 -8.82
N ASN A 116 1.25 -18.89 -8.78
CA ASN A 116 0.10 -19.54 -8.13
C ASN A 116 0.36 -19.90 -6.64
N SER A 117 1.03 -19.01 -5.90
CA SER A 117 1.44 -19.28 -4.50
C SER A 117 0.49 -18.73 -3.46
N TYR A 118 -0.30 -17.70 -3.79
CA TYR A 118 -1.12 -16.96 -2.83
C TYR A 118 -2.59 -16.94 -3.16
N ASN A 119 -3.43 -16.97 -2.11
CA ASN A 119 -4.89 -16.83 -2.25
C ASN A 119 -5.30 -15.36 -2.25
N PHE A 120 -4.55 -14.52 -1.49
CA PHE A 120 -4.77 -13.09 -1.40
C PHE A 120 -3.49 -12.32 -1.69
N TYR A 121 -3.64 -11.23 -2.43
CA TYR A 121 -2.61 -10.20 -2.62
C TYR A 121 -3.18 -8.88 -2.13
N THR A 122 -2.50 -8.23 -1.21
CA THR A 122 -2.84 -6.88 -0.77
C THR A 122 -1.75 -5.89 -1.15
N ILE A 123 -2.16 -4.69 -1.55
CA ILE A 123 -1.30 -3.51 -1.64
C ILE A 123 -2.08 -2.31 -1.13
N SER A 124 -1.61 -1.72 -0.01
CA SER A 124 -2.31 -0.63 0.66
C SER A 124 -1.44 0.62 0.70
N TYR A 125 -1.91 1.69 0.05
CA TYR A 125 -1.23 2.99 -0.10
C TYR A 125 0.16 2.89 -0.72
N GLY A 126 0.39 1.84 -1.52
CA GLY A 126 1.67 1.51 -2.10
C GLY A 126 1.71 1.54 -3.63
N ILE A 127 0.61 1.22 -4.31
CA ILE A 127 0.61 1.02 -5.77
C ILE A 127 0.92 2.31 -6.55
N ARG A 128 0.56 3.48 -6.06
CA ARG A 128 0.91 4.76 -6.71
C ARG A 128 2.42 5.06 -6.68
N ASN A 129 3.15 4.38 -5.79
CA ASN A 129 4.59 4.58 -5.58
C ASN A 129 5.47 3.59 -6.37
N VAL A 130 4.88 2.56 -6.99
CA VAL A 130 5.64 1.60 -7.81
C VAL A 130 6.23 2.28 -9.04
N SER A 131 7.33 1.74 -9.55
CA SER A 131 8.03 2.31 -10.70
C SER A 131 7.33 1.99 -12.02
N ASP A 132 6.76 0.78 -12.11
CA ASP A 132 6.01 0.29 -13.26
C ASP A 132 4.76 -0.47 -12.76
N ILE A 133 3.60 0.16 -12.93
CA ILE A 133 2.34 -0.40 -12.45
C ILE A 133 1.92 -1.65 -13.25
N ASN A 134 2.18 -1.68 -14.56
CA ASN A 134 1.84 -2.84 -15.39
C ASN A 134 2.68 -4.05 -14.98
N LEU A 135 3.98 -3.85 -14.75
CA LEU A 135 4.84 -4.93 -14.28
C LEU A 135 4.43 -5.40 -12.89
N SER A 136 4.04 -4.48 -11.99
CA SER A 136 3.55 -4.81 -10.65
C SER A 136 2.24 -5.61 -10.69
N LEU A 137 1.32 -5.24 -11.60
CA LEU A 137 0.06 -5.97 -11.77
C LEU A 137 0.28 -7.36 -12.38
N ARG A 138 1.20 -7.49 -13.37
CA ARG A 138 1.58 -8.81 -13.92
C ARG A 138 2.20 -9.72 -12.86
N GLU A 139 3.06 -9.18 -12.00
CA GLU A 139 3.64 -9.95 -10.90
C GLU A 139 2.58 -10.35 -9.85
N ALA A 140 1.64 -9.44 -9.55
CA ALA A 140 0.51 -9.75 -8.68
C ALA A 140 -0.35 -10.88 -9.26
N TYR A 141 -0.69 -10.81 -10.55
CA TYR A 141 -1.44 -11.85 -11.25
C TYR A 141 -0.68 -13.18 -11.25
N ARG A 142 0.63 -13.16 -11.53
CA ARG A 142 1.47 -14.36 -11.59
C ARG A 142 1.51 -15.13 -10.25
N VAL A 143 1.66 -14.39 -9.13
CA VAL A 143 1.79 -15.04 -7.81
C VAL A 143 0.47 -15.45 -7.20
N LEU A 144 -0.66 -14.92 -7.68
CA LEU A 144 -1.99 -15.32 -7.27
C LEU A 144 -2.36 -16.67 -7.86
N LYS A 145 -3.02 -17.50 -7.07
CA LYS A 145 -3.63 -18.75 -7.54
C LYS A 145 -4.83 -18.44 -8.43
N PRO A 146 -5.24 -19.36 -9.31
CA PRO A 146 -6.55 -19.28 -9.97
C PRO A 146 -7.66 -19.07 -8.93
N GLY A 147 -8.52 -18.05 -9.14
CA GLY A 147 -9.55 -17.66 -8.17
C GLY A 147 -9.02 -16.87 -6.96
N GLY A 148 -7.71 -16.59 -6.91
CA GLY A 148 -7.12 -15.71 -5.90
C GLY A 148 -7.55 -14.27 -6.08
N ARG A 149 -7.55 -13.49 -5.00
CA ARG A 149 -8.09 -12.12 -4.98
C ARG A 149 -6.98 -11.07 -4.81
N PHE A 150 -6.97 -10.09 -5.73
CA PHE A 150 -6.16 -8.89 -5.64
C PHE A 150 -6.96 -7.80 -4.93
N MET A 151 -6.41 -7.26 -3.85
CA MET A 151 -7.03 -6.25 -3.00
C MET A 151 -6.15 -5.01 -2.96
N CYS A 152 -6.63 -3.92 -3.56
CA CYS A 152 -5.94 -2.64 -3.58
C CYS A 152 -6.69 -1.62 -2.72
N LEU A 153 -6.01 -1.04 -1.74
CA LEU A 153 -6.50 0.10 -0.98
C LEU A 153 -5.61 1.30 -1.28
N GLU A 154 -6.15 2.30 -1.96
CA GLU A 154 -5.34 3.45 -2.39
C GLU A 154 -6.15 4.75 -2.39
N PHE A 155 -5.47 5.87 -2.16
CA PHE A 155 -6.02 7.18 -2.42
C PHE A 155 -6.12 7.43 -3.92
N SER A 156 -7.26 7.92 -4.37
CA SER A 156 -7.54 8.21 -5.76
C SER A 156 -8.26 9.55 -5.90
N LYS A 157 -8.42 10.02 -7.12
CA LYS A 157 -9.18 11.22 -7.44
C LYS A 157 -10.62 11.06 -6.97
N VAL A 158 -11.19 12.14 -6.47
CA VAL A 158 -12.58 12.17 -6.00
C VAL A 158 -13.47 12.52 -7.18
N ASN A 159 -14.35 11.60 -7.58
CA ASN A 159 -15.24 11.78 -8.74
C ASN A 159 -16.46 12.68 -8.44
N ASN A 160 -16.83 12.83 -7.15
CA ASN A 160 -17.93 13.71 -6.76
C ASN A 160 -17.43 15.15 -6.64
N GLU A 161 -18.00 16.08 -7.40
CA GLU A 161 -17.56 17.48 -7.47
C GLU A 161 -17.61 18.19 -6.12
N ILE A 162 -18.67 17.99 -5.33
CA ILE A 162 -18.83 18.62 -4.02
C ILE A 162 -17.75 18.11 -3.05
N ILE A 163 -17.58 16.79 -2.98
CA ILE A 163 -16.54 16.18 -2.12
C ILE A 163 -15.16 16.61 -2.59
N ASN A 164 -14.93 16.69 -3.90
CA ASN A 164 -13.65 17.14 -4.46
C ASN A 164 -13.34 18.59 -4.08
N LEU A 165 -14.33 19.48 -4.10
CA LEU A 165 -14.15 20.87 -3.67
C LEU A 165 -13.71 20.96 -2.19
N PHE A 166 -14.37 20.21 -1.30
CA PHE A 166 -13.96 20.12 0.11
C PHE A 166 -12.55 19.53 0.27
N TYR A 167 -12.26 18.45 -0.47
CA TYR A 167 -10.94 17.84 -0.46
C TYR A 167 -9.84 18.79 -0.91
N GLN A 168 -10.08 19.57 -1.98
CA GLN A 168 -9.12 20.55 -2.46
C GLN A 168 -8.83 21.66 -1.44
N GLN A 169 -9.84 22.14 -0.69
CA GLN A 169 -9.61 23.11 0.38
C GLN A 169 -8.86 22.47 1.55
N TYR A 170 -9.26 21.27 1.94
CA TYR A 170 -8.59 20.53 3.00
C TYR A 170 -7.12 20.22 2.66
N SER A 171 -6.85 19.78 1.43
CA SER A 171 -5.50 19.43 0.98
C SER A 171 -4.51 20.60 1.05
N LYS A 172 -4.97 21.85 0.90
CA LYS A 172 -4.12 23.05 1.07
C LYS A 172 -3.64 23.24 2.52
N LEU A 173 -4.41 22.77 3.49
CA LEU A 173 -4.06 22.88 4.91
C LEU A 173 -3.12 21.76 5.37
N ILE A 174 -3.15 20.61 4.70
CA ILE A 174 -2.38 19.41 5.09
C ILE A 174 -0.88 19.66 5.22
N PRO A 175 -0.18 20.32 4.27
CA PRO A 175 1.24 20.57 4.38
C PRO A 175 1.59 21.46 5.59
N PHE A 176 0.73 22.41 5.94
CA PHE A 176 0.91 23.26 7.11
C PHE A 176 0.77 22.46 8.41
N VAL A 177 -0.31 21.68 8.53
CA VAL A 177 -0.52 20.76 9.66
C VAL A 177 0.63 19.74 9.75
N GLY A 178 1.05 19.20 8.63
CA GLY A 178 2.18 18.28 8.54
C GLY A 178 3.48 18.87 9.05
N LYS A 179 3.76 20.15 8.72
CA LYS A 179 4.93 20.88 9.22
C LYS A 179 4.88 21.04 10.74
N LEU A 180 3.72 21.40 11.29
CA LEU A 180 3.55 21.58 12.75
C LEU A 180 3.70 20.26 13.51
N VAL A 181 3.10 19.18 13.00
CA VAL A 181 3.01 17.91 13.74
C VAL A 181 4.20 16.99 13.46
N ALA A 182 4.66 16.95 12.20
CA ALA A 182 5.74 16.05 11.77
C ALA A 182 7.09 16.75 11.56
N GLY A 183 7.14 18.09 11.60
CA GLY A 183 8.36 18.87 11.40
C GLY A 183 8.75 19.11 9.94
N SER A 184 7.97 18.60 8.97
CA SER A 184 8.23 18.77 7.53
C SER A 184 6.93 18.74 6.73
N SER A 185 6.82 19.61 5.73
CA SER A 185 5.71 19.62 4.75
C SER A 185 5.98 18.76 3.50
N GLU A 186 7.25 18.45 3.23
CA GLU A 186 7.68 17.76 2.00
C GLU A 186 6.96 16.40 1.75
N PRO A 187 6.83 15.50 2.75
CA PRO A 187 6.11 14.24 2.56
C PRO A 187 4.63 14.42 2.24
N TYR A 188 4.01 15.44 2.81
CA TYR A 188 2.59 15.74 2.59
C TYR A 188 2.35 16.33 1.21
N ASN A 189 3.23 17.25 0.74
CA ASN A 189 3.21 17.75 -0.63
C ASN A 189 3.39 16.64 -1.65
N TYR A 190 4.33 15.72 -1.41
CA TYR A 190 4.51 14.54 -2.25
C TYR A 190 3.24 13.68 -2.30
N LEU A 191 2.62 13.44 -1.14
CA LEU A 191 1.42 12.60 -1.05
C LEU A 191 0.27 13.21 -1.85
N ILE A 192 -0.03 14.51 -1.67
CA ILE A 192 -1.07 15.21 -2.42
C ILE A 192 -0.79 15.12 -3.92
N LYS A 193 0.42 15.50 -4.36
CA LYS A 193 0.81 15.43 -5.77
C LYS A 193 0.67 14.01 -6.33
N SER A 194 1.11 12.99 -5.60
CA SER A 194 1.02 11.60 -6.06
C SER A 194 -0.41 11.08 -6.17
N ILE A 195 -1.34 11.61 -5.37
CA ILE A 195 -2.78 11.30 -5.47
C ILE A 195 -3.38 11.97 -6.72
N ASP A 196 -3.07 13.25 -6.95
CA ASP A 196 -3.58 14.02 -8.08
C ASP A 196 -3.09 13.45 -9.43
N GLU A 197 -1.88 12.89 -9.45
CA GLU A 197 -1.28 12.26 -10.64
C GLU A 197 -1.69 10.78 -10.80
N PHE A 198 -2.35 10.18 -9.80
CA PHE A 198 -2.72 8.77 -9.85
C PHE A 198 -3.97 8.53 -10.70
N TYR A 199 -4.18 7.28 -11.06
CA TYR A 199 -5.34 6.81 -11.82
C TYR A 199 -6.65 7.01 -11.05
N THR A 200 -7.73 7.29 -11.77
CA THR A 200 -9.09 7.14 -11.25
C THR A 200 -9.41 5.67 -11.02
N GLN A 201 -10.49 5.38 -10.28
CA GLN A 201 -10.92 4.01 -10.02
C GLN A 201 -11.15 3.22 -11.32
N ASN A 202 -11.86 3.81 -12.29
CA ASN A 202 -12.15 3.16 -13.57
C ASN A 202 -10.89 2.92 -14.41
N GLU A 203 -9.97 3.88 -14.44
CA GLU A 203 -8.68 3.72 -15.14
C GLU A 203 -7.85 2.58 -14.52
N LEU A 204 -7.85 2.47 -13.18
CA LEU A 204 -7.14 1.40 -12.50
C LEU A 204 -7.78 0.04 -12.77
N VAL A 205 -9.11 -0.07 -12.74
CA VAL A 205 -9.84 -1.30 -13.09
C VAL A 205 -9.51 -1.72 -14.51
N ASN A 206 -9.61 -0.82 -15.50
CA ASN A 206 -9.26 -1.11 -16.89
C ASN A 206 -7.78 -1.57 -17.03
N LEU A 207 -6.89 -1.03 -16.20
CA LEU A 207 -5.49 -1.42 -16.20
C LEU A 207 -5.31 -2.83 -15.59
N MET A 208 -6.07 -3.16 -14.56
CA MET A 208 -6.07 -4.50 -13.96
C MET A 208 -6.60 -5.53 -14.96
N GLU A 209 -7.71 -5.27 -15.63
CA GLU A 209 -8.29 -6.15 -16.68
C GLU A 209 -7.29 -6.41 -17.81
N LYS A 210 -6.59 -5.38 -18.30
CA LYS A 210 -5.53 -5.51 -19.32
C LYS A 210 -4.35 -6.39 -18.85
N ASN A 211 -4.17 -6.57 -17.55
CA ASN A 211 -3.13 -7.41 -16.96
C ASN A 211 -3.67 -8.76 -16.47
N GLY A 212 -4.88 -9.16 -16.87
CA GLY A 212 -5.44 -10.50 -16.69
C GLY A 212 -6.42 -10.65 -15.52
N PHE A 213 -6.70 -9.60 -14.76
CA PHE A 213 -7.73 -9.64 -13.72
C PHE A 213 -9.13 -9.52 -14.30
N SER A 214 -10.13 -10.11 -13.63
CA SER A 214 -11.55 -10.08 -13.98
C SER A 214 -12.40 -9.70 -12.77
#